data_67df62669c9bc5b7e0d0258199d1d0dd
#
_entry.id   67df62669c9bc5b7e0d0258199d1d0dd
#
_cell.length_a   1.000
_cell.length_b   1.000
_cell.length_c   1.000
_cell.angle_alpha   90.00
_cell.angle_beta   90.00
_cell.angle_gamma   90.00
#
_symmetry.space_group_name_H-M   'P 1'
#
loop_
_entity.id
_entity.type
_entity.pdbx_description
1 polymer ?
#
loop_
_entity_poly.entity_id
_entity_poly.type
_entity_poly.pdbx_seq_one_letter_code
_entity_poly.pdbx_strand_id
1 'polypeptide(L)'
;MNAFPEDPGGAREEPAREGGDASPSHVTPPGSAGLGSVPNDVLTGPLLEIPRDPAWSGLDVVRLTVLSIVALFVGVFTVLFIAHFWIDPHSPLLSLARIPLVVVAGQALAYLLILGYMVVLVTRERGRPDFLAAIHWNWPTSPAVYLLVGILLSIALQLLASRLPIPKHLPIDTFFRTPAEAWVLAIFSTTLGPLMEELFFRGFLYPSLARGIGLPGAVFLTAAAFALTHGSQLLYSWGPVLVIFLVGMVLTMVRAKTNSVAAGLLIHVAYNGTISTMMFFATDGFRHLEKLNQ
;
A
#
# COMPACT_ATOMS: atom_id res chain seq x y z
N MET A 1 -25.53 -42.87 61.60
CA MET A 1 -24.93 -42.92 62.95
C MET A 1 -24.31 -41.55 63.21
N ASN A 2 -25.06 -40.83 63.98
CA ASN A 2 -24.69 -39.85 65.02
C ASN A 2 -23.89 -38.63 64.56
N ALA A 3 -24.37 -37.50 64.61
CA ALA A 3 -25.17 -36.69 65.56
C ALA A 3 -24.39 -35.43 65.87
N PHE A 4 -25.04 -34.32 65.69
CA PHE A 4 -24.77 -32.95 66.17
C PHE A 4 -24.53 -32.90 67.69
N PRO A 5 -24.08 -31.80 68.32
CA PRO A 5 -24.82 -30.51 68.41
C PRO A 5 -23.94 -29.22 68.41
N GLU A 6 -24.49 -28.09 67.92
CA GLU A 6 -25.04 -26.89 68.55
C GLU A 6 -24.22 -26.09 69.59
N ASP A 7 -23.89 -24.86 69.22
CA ASP A 7 -24.11 -23.47 69.76
C ASP A 7 -24.25 -23.32 71.27
N PRO A 8 -24.06 -22.17 71.95
CA PRO A 8 -24.33 -20.79 71.56
C PRO A 8 -23.44 -19.63 72.19
N GLY A 9 -23.54 -18.43 71.60
CA GLY A 9 -23.91 -17.20 72.31
C GLY A 9 -22.82 -16.36 73.01
N GLY A 10 -22.85 -15.06 72.73
CA GLY A 10 -22.25 -14.08 73.61
C GLY A 10 -21.99 -12.72 72.99
N ALA A 11 -23.01 -11.90 72.88
CA ALA A 11 -22.93 -10.47 72.64
C ALA A 11 -22.23 -9.73 73.83
N ARG A 12 -21.44 -8.71 73.54
CA ARG A 12 -21.22 -7.57 74.46
C ARG A 12 -20.99 -6.27 73.72
N GLU A 13 -21.75 -5.30 74.21
CA GLU A 13 -21.89 -3.91 73.81
C GLU A 13 -20.66 -3.05 74.00
N GLU A 14 -20.70 -1.93 73.31
CA GLU A 14 -19.91 -0.70 73.31
C GLU A 14 -19.51 -0.12 74.70
N PRO A 15 -18.57 0.84 74.77
CA PRO A 15 -19.00 2.23 74.61
C PRO A 15 -18.04 3.19 73.88
N ALA A 16 -18.63 4.28 73.42
CA ALA A 16 -18.08 5.46 72.81
C ALA A 16 -17.06 6.20 73.75
N ARG A 17 -16.05 6.83 73.14
CA ARG A 17 -15.42 8.04 73.70
C ARG A 17 -15.07 9.02 72.60
N GLU A 18 -15.63 10.19 72.73
CA GLU A 18 -15.25 11.45 72.11
C GLU A 18 -13.84 11.89 72.53
N GLY A 19 -13.16 12.59 71.64
CA GLY A 19 -11.94 13.28 71.95
C GLY A 19 -11.28 13.84 70.68
N GLY A 20 -11.57 15.12 70.40
CA GLY A 20 -10.93 15.82 69.28
C GLY A 20 -9.47 16.06 69.52
N ASP A 21 -8.70 16.12 68.48
CA ASP A 21 -7.55 17.02 68.47
C ASP A 21 -7.13 17.42 67.05
N ALA A 22 -6.50 18.57 67.00
CA ALA A 22 -6.25 19.43 65.89
C ALA A 22 -5.25 18.91 64.86
N SER A 23 -5.54 19.14 63.59
CA SER A 23 -4.60 18.96 62.48
C SER A 23 -3.50 20.02 62.47
N PRO A 24 -2.26 19.71 62.23
CA PRO A 24 -1.28 20.68 61.74
C PRO A 24 -1.38 20.88 60.25
N SER A 25 -1.52 22.11 59.86
CA SER A 25 -1.45 22.61 58.49
C SER A 25 -0.17 22.24 57.80
N HIS A 26 -0.24 21.38 56.73
CA HIS A 26 0.86 21.17 55.79
C HIS A 26 0.91 22.35 54.83
N VAL A 27 1.98 23.13 54.96
CA VAL A 27 2.41 24.14 54.00
C VAL A 27 2.89 23.45 52.72
N THR A 28 2.19 23.67 51.61
CA THR A 28 2.62 23.28 50.26
C THR A 28 3.72 24.23 49.78
N PRO A 29 4.88 23.75 49.26
CA PRO A 29 5.84 24.63 48.61
C PRO A 29 5.33 25.10 47.24
N PRO A 30 5.63 26.32 46.81
CA PRO A 30 5.17 26.85 45.53
C PRO A 30 6.01 26.31 44.37
N GLY A 31 5.31 25.87 43.33
CA GLY A 31 5.71 26.01 41.92
C GLY A 31 6.82 25.09 41.41
N SER A 32 6.43 23.89 40.95
CA SER A 32 7.03 23.33 39.75
C SER A 32 6.04 23.59 38.58
N ALA A 33 6.42 24.52 37.72
CA ALA A 33 5.74 24.70 36.45
C ALA A 33 5.73 23.36 35.72
N GLY A 34 4.57 22.74 35.65
CA GLY A 34 4.38 21.47 34.94
C GLY A 34 4.75 21.65 33.48
N LEU A 35 5.82 21.00 33.06
CA LEU A 35 5.96 20.57 31.67
C LEU A 35 4.65 19.84 31.35
N GLY A 36 3.83 20.45 30.49
CA GLY A 36 2.57 19.89 30.07
C GLY A 36 2.76 18.43 29.74
N SER A 37 2.07 17.57 30.46
CA SER A 37 2.01 16.15 30.13
C SER A 37 1.56 16.06 28.68
N VAL A 38 2.47 15.63 27.80
CA VAL A 38 2.13 15.21 26.45
C VAL A 38 1.00 14.20 26.62
N PRO A 39 -0.19 14.41 26.02
CA PRO A 39 -1.26 13.45 26.14
C PRO A 39 -0.75 12.09 25.71
N ASN A 40 -0.87 11.09 26.57
CA ASN A 40 -0.46 9.71 26.27
C ASN A 40 -1.09 9.16 24.99
N ASP A 41 -2.16 9.76 24.50
CA ASP A 41 -2.86 9.41 23.28
C ASP A 41 -2.02 9.61 22.01
N VAL A 42 -0.98 10.46 22.04
CA VAL A 42 -0.09 10.67 20.88
C VAL A 42 0.95 9.54 20.77
N LEU A 43 1.27 8.86 21.88
CA LEU A 43 2.23 7.75 21.91
C LEU A 43 1.56 6.37 21.91
N THR A 44 0.25 6.30 22.21
CA THR A 44 -0.55 5.06 22.26
C THR A 44 -1.61 4.96 21.16
N GLY A 45 -1.49 5.75 20.09
CA GLY A 45 -2.26 5.46 18.88
C GLY A 45 -2.06 3.99 18.52
N PRO A 46 -3.08 3.29 18.01
CA PRO A 46 -3.00 1.84 17.78
C PRO A 46 -1.77 1.54 16.91
N LEU A 47 -0.68 1.17 17.56
CA LEU A 47 0.54 0.73 16.91
C LEU A 47 0.19 -0.54 16.15
N LEU A 48 -0.08 -0.38 14.83
CA LEU A 48 -0.11 -1.48 13.90
C LEU A 48 -1.18 -2.55 14.22
N GLU A 49 -2.46 -2.15 14.28
CA GLU A 49 -3.53 -3.14 14.28
C GLU A 49 -3.42 -4.02 13.04
N ILE A 50 -3.13 -5.29 13.26
CA ILE A 50 -3.28 -6.33 12.23
C ILE A 50 -4.75 -6.30 11.81
N PRO A 51 -5.06 -6.16 10.51
CA PRO A 51 -6.44 -6.17 10.07
C PRO A 51 -7.12 -7.45 10.58
N ARG A 52 -8.06 -7.28 11.51
CA ARG A 52 -8.63 -8.42 12.26
C ARG A 52 -9.40 -9.38 11.38
N ASP A 53 -9.80 -8.95 10.18
CA ASP A 53 -10.64 -9.81 9.34
C ASP A 53 -10.73 -9.36 7.88
N PRO A 54 -9.76 -9.69 6.96
CA PRO A 54 -10.12 -9.62 5.55
C PRO A 54 -11.20 -10.67 5.27
N ALA A 55 -12.23 -10.31 4.50
CA ALA A 55 -13.33 -11.21 4.15
C ALA A 55 -12.87 -12.43 3.31
N TRP A 56 -11.70 -12.32 2.67
CA TRP A 56 -11.09 -13.35 1.81
C TRP A 56 -9.98 -14.12 2.52
N SER A 57 -9.70 -15.30 1.99
CA SER A 57 -8.65 -16.21 2.46
C SER A 57 -7.36 -16.05 1.64
N GLY A 58 -6.26 -16.67 2.10
CA GLY A 58 -5.04 -16.77 1.30
C GLY A 58 -5.25 -17.51 -0.03
N LEU A 59 -6.16 -18.51 -0.07
CA LEU A 59 -6.51 -19.19 -1.32
C LEU A 59 -7.20 -18.27 -2.32
N ASP A 60 -8.01 -17.32 -1.84
CA ASP A 60 -8.63 -16.32 -2.73
C ASP A 60 -7.59 -15.37 -3.33
N VAL A 61 -6.55 -15.02 -2.56
CA VAL A 61 -5.42 -14.24 -3.08
C VAL A 61 -4.65 -15.04 -4.13
N VAL A 62 -4.43 -16.33 -3.92
CA VAL A 62 -3.81 -17.20 -4.94
C VAL A 62 -4.68 -17.27 -6.20
N ARG A 63 -6.00 -17.47 -6.08
CA ARG A 63 -6.92 -17.43 -7.22
C ARG A 63 -6.88 -16.09 -7.95
N LEU A 64 -6.92 -14.98 -7.20
CA LEU A 64 -6.82 -13.65 -7.77
C LEU A 64 -5.49 -13.46 -8.51
N THR A 65 -4.38 -13.94 -7.97
CA THR A 65 -3.06 -13.88 -8.62
C THR A 65 -3.06 -14.65 -9.94
N VAL A 66 -3.54 -15.90 -9.94
CA VAL A 66 -3.62 -16.72 -11.15
C VAL A 66 -4.52 -16.08 -12.20
N LEU A 67 -5.69 -15.61 -11.79
CA LEU A 67 -6.63 -14.92 -12.70
C LEU A 67 -6.06 -13.60 -13.21
N SER A 68 -5.27 -12.86 -12.41
CA SER A 68 -4.58 -11.66 -12.85
C SER A 68 -3.56 -11.96 -13.96
N ILE A 69 -2.79 -13.04 -13.80
CA ILE A 69 -1.84 -13.49 -14.84
C ILE A 69 -2.62 -13.85 -16.12
N VAL A 70 -3.68 -14.65 -16.01
CA VAL A 70 -4.52 -15.03 -17.15
C VAL A 70 -5.14 -13.80 -17.81
N ALA A 71 -5.70 -12.86 -17.02
CA ALA A 71 -6.30 -11.64 -17.54
C ALA A 71 -5.29 -10.75 -18.27
N LEU A 72 -4.03 -10.66 -17.80
CA LEU A 72 -2.97 -9.94 -18.49
C LEU A 72 -2.67 -10.57 -19.86
N PHE A 73 -2.55 -11.89 -19.94
CA PHE A 73 -2.40 -12.57 -21.24
C PHE A 73 -3.61 -12.34 -22.13
N VAL A 74 -4.83 -12.56 -21.65
CA VAL A 74 -6.06 -12.38 -22.42
C VAL A 74 -6.18 -10.92 -22.88
N GLY A 75 -5.98 -9.93 -22.00
CA GLY A 75 -6.07 -8.51 -22.35
C GLY A 75 -5.06 -8.11 -23.43
N VAL A 76 -3.78 -8.47 -23.23
CA VAL A 76 -2.73 -8.16 -24.18
C VAL A 76 -2.96 -8.85 -25.52
N PHE A 77 -3.25 -10.16 -25.55
CA PHE A 77 -3.51 -10.87 -26.79
C PHE A 77 -4.76 -10.39 -27.51
N THR A 78 -5.83 -10.05 -26.78
CA THR A 78 -7.05 -9.48 -27.38
C THR A 78 -6.75 -8.16 -28.09
N VAL A 79 -6.03 -7.25 -27.42
CA VAL A 79 -5.68 -5.95 -28.02
C VAL A 79 -4.68 -6.11 -29.16
N LEU A 80 -3.69 -7.00 -29.04
CA LEU A 80 -2.77 -7.33 -30.13
C LEU A 80 -3.50 -7.86 -31.36
N PHE A 81 -4.46 -8.76 -31.15
CA PHE A 81 -5.26 -9.31 -32.24
C PHE A 81 -6.09 -8.22 -32.93
N ILE A 82 -6.78 -7.38 -32.14
CA ILE A 82 -7.52 -6.24 -32.68
C ILE A 82 -6.59 -5.29 -33.46
N ALA A 83 -5.45 -4.94 -32.87
CA ALA A 83 -4.48 -4.04 -33.47
C ALA A 83 -3.92 -4.60 -34.79
N HIS A 84 -3.67 -5.91 -34.87
CA HIS A 84 -3.20 -6.57 -36.08
C HIS A 84 -4.19 -6.36 -37.27
N PHE A 85 -5.48 -6.51 -37.03
CA PHE A 85 -6.46 -6.33 -38.10
C PHE A 85 -6.74 -4.86 -38.45
N TRP A 86 -6.61 -3.92 -37.49
CA TRP A 86 -7.02 -2.53 -37.66
C TRP A 86 -5.87 -1.56 -37.92
N ILE A 87 -4.66 -1.89 -37.49
CA ILE A 87 -3.49 -0.99 -37.62
C ILE A 87 -2.60 -1.48 -38.78
N ASP A 88 -2.17 -2.74 -38.76
CA ASP A 88 -1.31 -3.31 -39.78
C ASP A 88 -1.46 -4.83 -39.89
N PRO A 89 -2.32 -5.31 -40.81
CA PRO A 89 -2.53 -6.74 -41.05
C PRO A 89 -1.31 -7.48 -41.62
N HIS A 90 -0.32 -6.74 -42.11
CA HIS A 90 0.87 -7.34 -42.75
C HIS A 90 2.05 -7.47 -41.76
N SER A 91 2.01 -6.76 -40.62
CA SER A 91 3.04 -6.85 -39.60
C SER A 91 2.93 -8.12 -38.75
N PRO A 92 4.05 -8.73 -38.34
CA PRO A 92 4.03 -9.81 -37.37
C PRO A 92 3.36 -9.36 -36.06
N LEU A 93 2.51 -10.21 -35.49
CA LEU A 93 1.73 -9.88 -34.28
C LEU A 93 2.64 -9.37 -33.12
N LEU A 94 3.80 -9.99 -32.94
CA LEU A 94 4.76 -9.62 -31.89
C LEU A 94 5.42 -8.25 -32.11
N SER A 95 5.43 -7.70 -33.35
CA SER A 95 5.96 -6.37 -33.60
C SER A 95 5.05 -5.28 -33.00
N LEU A 96 3.74 -5.54 -32.98
CA LEU A 96 2.75 -4.63 -32.37
C LEU A 96 2.87 -4.58 -30.84
N ALA A 97 3.40 -5.64 -30.20
CA ALA A 97 3.68 -5.63 -28.76
C ALA A 97 4.79 -4.65 -28.36
N ARG A 98 5.48 -4.03 -29.33
CA ARG A 98 6.47 -2.96 -29.10
C ARG A 98 5.84 -1.55 -29.10
N ILE A 99 4.55 -1.45 -29.39
CA ILE A 99 3.81 -0.18 -29.39
C ILE A 99 3.25 0.02 -27.97
N PRO A 100 3.71 1.04 -27.20
CA PRO A 100 3.27 1.26 -25.82
C PRO A 100 1.76 1.38 -25.66
N LEU A 101 1.10 2.06 -26.59
CA LEU A 101 -0.36 2.20 -26.57
C LEU A 101 -1.08 0.85 -26.63
N VAL A 102 -0.59 -0.09 -27.44
CA VAL A 102 -1.16 -1.45 -27.56
C VAL A 102 -0.98 -2.22 -26.25
N VAL A 103 0.22 -2.15 -25.67
CA VAL A 103 0.52 -2.81 -24.39
C VAL A 103 -0.32 -2.22 -23.25
N VAL A 104 -0.35 -0.89 -23.15
CA VAL A 104 -1.14 -0.19 -22.12
C VAL A 104 -2.63 -0.45 -22.27
N ALA A 105 -3.17 -0.47 -23.50
CA ALA A 105 -4.57 -0.81 -23.73
C ALA A 105 -4.89 -2.26 -23.34
N GLY A 106 -3.99 -3.20 -23.66
CA GLY A 106 -4.13 -4.60 -23.24
C GLY A 106 -4.08 -4.76 -21.72
N GLN A 107 -3.17 -4.04 -21.07
CA GLN A 107 -3.06 -4.02 -19.61
C GLN A 107 -4.27 -3.35 -18.94
N ALA A 108 -4.80 -2.27 -19.53
CA ALA A 108 -6.03 -1.62 -19.04
C ALA A 108 -7.25 -2.55 -19.13
N LEU A 109 -7.38 -3.30 -20.24
CA LEU A 109 -8.42 -4.32 -20.38
C LEU A 109 -8.28 -5.41 -19.30
N ALA A 110 -7.07 -5.90 -19.09
CA ALA A 110 -6.79 -6.88 -18.03
C ALA A 110 -7.16 -6.33 -16.64
N TYR A 111 -6.84 -5.08 -16.37
CA TYR A 111 -7.16 -4.42 -15.09
C TYR A 111 -8.68 -4.30 -14.87
N LEU A 112 -9.46 -4.05 -15.90
CA LEU A 112 -10.92 -4.07 -15.80
C LEU A 112 -11.45 -5.46 -15.44
N LEU A 113 -10.90 -6.52 -16.03
CA LEU A 113 -11.25 -7.90 -15.72
C LEU A 113 -10.87 -8.27 -14.28
N ILE A 114 -9.67 -7.89 -13.85
CA ILE A 114 -9.16 -8.13 -12.49
C ILE A 114 -10.03 -7.39 -11.46
N LEU A 115 -10.31 -6.11 -11.70
CA LEU A 115 -11.17 -5.31 -10.83
C LEU A 115 -12.59 -5.91 -10.75
N GLY A 116 -13.16 -6.30 -11.88
CA GLY A 116 -14.45 -6.96 -11.93
C GLY A 116 -14.47 -8.23 -11.07
N TYR A 117 -13.41 -9.06 -11.18
CA TYR A 117 -13.29 -10.25 -10.34
C TYR A 117 -13.11 -9.91 -8.86
N MET A 118 -12.29 -8.91 -8.51
CA MET A 118 -12.13 -8.44 -7.12
C MET A 118 -13.48 -8.06 -6.51
N VAL A 119 -14.29 -7.29 -7.26
CA VAL A 119 -15.62 -6.87 -6.81
C VAL A 119 -16.53 -8.09 -6.62
N VAL A 120 -16.60 -9.01 -7.59
CA VAL A 120 -17.41 -10.23 -7.50
C VAL A 120 -16.97 -11.10 -6.30
N LEU A 121 -15.68 -11.30 -6.13
CA LEU A 121 -15.12 -12.06 -5.02
C LEU A 121 -15.58 -11.50 -3.67
N VAL A 122 -15.45 -10.20 -3.46
CA VAL A 122 -15.78 -9.55 -2.19
C VAL A 122 -17.29 -9.50 -1.98
N THR A 123 -18.04 -9.03 -2.99
CA THR A 123 -19.46 -8.74 -2.81
C THR A 123 -20.33 -9.98 -2.88
N ARG A 124 -20.05 -10.90 -3.81
CA ARG A 124 -20.89 -12.10 -4.03
C ARG A 124 -20.36 -13.33 -3.34
N GLU A 125 -19.07 -13.66 -3.49
CA GLU A 125 -18.53 -14.88 -2.92
C GLU A 125 -18.27 -14.75 -1.42
N ARG A 126 -17.90 -13.56 -0.94
CA ARG A 126 -17.61 -13.30 0.48
C ARG A 126 -18.71 -12.52 1.22
N GLY A 127 -19.78 -12.15 0.54
CA GLY A 127 -20.98 -11.55 1.15
C GLY A 127 -20.76 -10.18 1.78
N ARG A 128 -19.76 -9.41 1.31
CA ARG A 128 -19.50 -8.04 1.77
C ARG A 128 -20.07 -7.05 0.74
N PRO A 129 -21.23 -6.45 0.96
CA PRO A 129 -21.92 -5.65 -0.07
C PRO A 129 -21.14 -4.40 -0.47
N ASP A 130 -20.37 -3.82 0.45
CA ASP A 130 -19.53 -2.66 0.19
C ASP A 130 -18.08 -3.10 -0.06
N PHE A 131 -17.69 -3.07 -1.34
CA PHE A 131 -16.34 -3.42 -1.78
C PHE A 131 -15.29 -2.47 -1.21
N LEU A 132 -15.55 -1.16 -1.27
CA LEU A 132 -14.58 -0.14 -0.82
C LEU A 132 -14.36 -0.21 0.69
N ALA A 133 -15.43 -0.40 1.45
CA ALA A 133 -15.31 -0.61 2.89
C ALA A 133 -14.54 -1.89 3.22
N ALA A 134 -14.79 -2.99 2.50
CA ALA A 134 -14.14 -4.27 2.75
C ALA A 134 -12.61 -4.24 2.52
N ILE A 135 -12.13 -3.48 1.53
CA ILE A 135 -10.69 -3.29 1.27
C ILE A 135 -10.07 -2.16 2.09
N HIS A 136 -10.85 -1.48 2.94
CA HIS A 136 -10.44 -0.29 3.68
C HIS A 136 -10.01 0.88 2.79
N TRP A 137 -10.85 1.23 1.82
CA TRP A 137 -10.68 2.43 1.00
C TRP A 137 -11.10 3.66 1.77
N ASN A 138 -10.25 4.11 2.70
CA ASN A 138 -10.54 5.26 3.56
C ASN A 138 -9.72 6.46 3.10
N TRP A 139 -10.37 7.56 2.75
CA TRP A 139 -9.66 8.80 2.42
C TRP A 139 -9.08 9.43 3.70
N PRO A 140 -7.79 9.78 3.71
CA PRO A 140 -7.20 10.44 4.86
C PRO A 140 -7.72 11.87 5.00
N THR A 141 -7.78 12.37 6.25
CA THR A 141 -8.24 13.74 6.56
C THR A 141 -7.33 14.84 5.97
N SER A 142 -6.06 14.53 5.76
CA SER A 142 -5.06 15.46 5.21
C SER A 142 -4.37 14.85 3.98
N PRO A 143 -5.02 14.78 2.81
CA PRO A 143 -4.44 14.17 1.60
C PRO A 143 -3.11 14.78 1.18
N ALA A 144 -2.96 16.11 1.38
CA ALA A 144 -1.74 16.85 1.01
C ALA A 144 -0.49 16.33 1.72
N VAL A 145 -0.61 15.81 2.95
CA VAL A 145 0.51 15.21 3.68
C VAL A 145 1.02 13.97 2.96
N TYR A 146 0.12 13.10 2.49
CA TYR A 146 0.49 11.87 1.77
C TYR A 146 1.09 12.17 0.39
N LEU A 147 0.57 13.18 -0.32
CA LEU A 147 1.18 13.65 -1.56
C LEU A 147 2.60 14.18 -1.31
N LEU A 148 2.80 14.99 -0.27
CA LEU A 148 4.13 15.49 0.11
C LEU A 148 5.06 14.33 0.48
N VAL A 149 4.60 13.34 1.24
CA VAL A 149 5.40 12.14 1.55
C VAL A 149 5.83 11.41 0.28
N GLY A 150 4.93 11.27 -0.71
CA GLY A 150 5.25 10.65 -2.00
C GLY A 150 6.32 11.41 -2.78
N ILE A 151 6.23 12.75 -2.83
CA ILE A 151 7.23 13.60 -3.47
C ILE A 151 8.59 13.45 -2.78
N LEU A 152 8.64 13.57 -1.45
CA LEU A 152 9.88 13.45 -0.68
C LEU A 152 10.49 12.05 -0.79
N LEU A 153 9.66 11.00 -0.77
CA LEU A 153 10.09 9.62 -0.99
C LEU A 153 10.72 9.46 -2.37
N SER A 154 10.11 10.03 -3.41
CA SER A 154 10.64 9.98 -4.77
C SER A 154 12.03 10.63 -4.84
N ILE A 155 12.18 11.85 -4.31
CA ILE A 155 13.46 12.56 -4.31
C ILE A 155 14.52 11.74 -3.52
N ALA A 156 14.19 11.26 -2.33
CA ALA A 156 15.12 10.51 -1.50
C ALA A 156 15.58 9.20 -2.18
N LEU A 157 14.66 8.47 -2.81
CA LEU A 157 15.00 7.22 -3.49
C LEU A 157 15.73 7.44 -4.82
N GLN A 158 15.49 8.55 -5.53
CA GLN A 158 16.30 8.91 -6.68
C GLN A 158 17.75 9.28 -6.29
N LEU A 159 17.92 9.98 -5.16
CA LEU A 159 19.25 10.23 -4.61
C LEU A 159 19.95 8.93 -4.19
N LEU A 160 19.23 7.97 -3.61
CA LEU A 160 19.76 6.65 -3.33
C LEU A 160 20.10 5.90 -4.63
N ALA A 161 19.20 5.89 -5.61
CA ALA A 161 19.38 5.23 -6.90
C ALA A 161 20.65 5.73 -7.62
N SER A 162 20.96 7.04 -7.53
CA SER A 162 22.19 7.61 -8.12
C SER A 162 23.50 7.04 -7.53
N ARG A 163 23.43 6.34 -6.41
CA ARG A 163 24.58 5.66 -5.75
C ARG A 163 24.59 4.15 -5.95
N LEU A 164 23.56 3.59 -6.57
CA LEU A 164 23.42 2.16 -6.82
C LEU A 164 23.85 1.82 -8.25
N PRO A 165 24.33 0.59 -8.50
CA PRO A 165 24.59 0.13 -9.85
C PRO A 165 23.27 -0.09 -10.58
N ILE A 166 22.99 0.77 -11.56
CA ILE A 166 21.84 0.68 -12.45
C ILE A 166 22.36 0.38 -13.86
N PRO A 167 21.84 -0.64 -14.55
CA PRO A 167 22.16 -0.90 -15.94
C PRO A 167 21.86 0.31 -16.82
N LYS A 168 22.72 0.60 -17.79
CA LYS A 168 22.53 1.75 -18.70
C LYS A 168 21.30 1.61 -19.59
N HIS A 169 20.86 0.40 -19.86
CA HIS A 169 19.69 0.11 -20.68
C HIS A 169 18.81 -0.90 -19.95
N LEU A 170 17.58 -0.49 -19.71
CA LEU A 170 16.55 -1.33 -19.11
C LEU A 170 15.47 -1.67 -20.16
N PRO A 171 14.80 -2.82 -20.07
CA PRO A 171 13.70 -3.16 -20.99
C PRO A 171 12.62 -2.09 -21.05
N ILE A 172 12.34 -1.43 -19.94
CA ILE A 172 11.36 -0.34 -19.88
C ILE A 172 11.74 0.83 -20.79
N ASP A 173 13.02 1.09 -21.04
CA ASP A 173 13.48 2.20 -21.88
C ASP A 173 13.03 2.05 -23.33
N THR A 174 12.79 0.81 -23.76
CA THR A 174 12.31 0.53 -25.13
C THR A 174 10.90 1.06 -25.42
N PHE A 175 10.18 1.47 -24.40
CA PHE A 175 8.85 2.05 -24.50
C PHE A 175 8.85 3.59 -24.57
N PHE A 176 10.03 4.26 -24.39
CA PHE A 176 10.18 5.70 -24.42
C PHE A 176 10.89 6.15 -25.73
N ARG A 177 10.23 5.99 -26.88
CA ARG A 177 10.83 6.32 -28.20
C ARG A 177 10.30 7.60 -28.81
N THR A 178 9.06 7.95 -28.50
CA THR A 178 8.39 9.14 -29.01
C THR A 178 7.73 9.92 -27.87
N PRO A 179 7.50 11.25 -28.04
CA PRO A 179 6.79 12.04 -27.04
C PRO A 179 5.40 11.47 -26.70
N ALA A 180 4.67 10.96 -27.69
CA ALA A 180 3.34 10.37 -27.47
C ALA A 180 3.41 9.12 -26.60
N GLU A 181 4.39 8.25 -26.84
CA GLU A 181 4.62 7.05 -26.03
C GLU A 181 4.98 7.42 -24.59
N ALA A 182 5.86 8.42 -24.41
CA ALA A 182 6.24 8.90 -23.08
C ALA A 182 5.03 9.47 -22.31
N TRP A 183 4.13 10.20 -22.96
CA TRP A 183 2.90 10.68 -22.35
C TRP A 183 1.96 9.54 -21.96
N VAL A 184 1.75 8.56 -22.83
CA VAL A 184 0.91 7.37 -22.51
C VAL A 184 1.43 6.66 -21.28
N LEU A 185 2.75 6.44 -21.22
CA LEU A 185 3.38 5.74 -20.08
C LEU A 185 3.34 6.59 -18.81
N ALA A 186 3.63 7.89 -18.89
CA ALA A 186 3.60 8.80 -17.76
C ALA A 186 2.18 8.86 -17.13
N ILE A 187 1.14 8.97 -17.94
CA ILE A 187 -0.25 8.98 -17.47
C ILE A 187 -0.61 7.62 -16.85
N PHE A 188 -0.31 6.53 -17.55
CA PHE A 188 -0.65 5.19 -17.07
C PHE A 188 0.07 4.85 -15.76
N SER A 189 1.39 5.08 -15.72
CA SER A 189 2.22 4.79 -14.53
C SER A 189 1.90 5.69 -13.33
N THR A 190 1.29 6.85 -13.56
CA THR A 190 0.90 7.77 -12.47
C THR A 190 -0.53 7.54 -11.99
N THR A 191 -1.40 6.90 -12.79
CA THR A 191 -2.82 6.79 -12.48
C THR A 191 -3.29 5.34 -12.33
N LEU A 192 -3.56 4.68 -13.45
CA LEU A 192 -4.20 3.35 -13.47
C LEU A 192 -3.28 2.25 -12.93
N GLY A 193 -1.98 2.33 -13.19
CA GLY A 193 -0.98 1.41 -12.63
C GLY A 193 -1.02 1.40 -11.10
N PRO A 194 -0.71 2.54 -10.44
CA PRO A 194 -0.77 2.65 -8.99
C PRO A 194 -2.10 2.23 -8.39
N LEU A 195 -3.23 2.61 -9.01
CA LEU A 195 -4.55 2.21 -8.52
C LEU A 195 -4.69 0.70 -8.41
N MET A 196 -4.39 -0.02 -9.48
CA MET A 196 -4.55 -1.48 -9.51
C MET A 196 -3.52 -2.19 -8.62
N GLU A 197 -2.32 -1.65 -8.53
CA GLU A 197 -1.28 -2.16 -7.64
C GLU A 197 -1.65 -1.98 -6.17
N GLU A 198 -2.15 -0.81 -5.77
CA GLU A 198 -2.61 -0.61 -4.40
C GLU A 198 -3.81 -1.50 -4.06
N LEU A 199 -4.76 -1.65 -4.96
CA LEU A 199 -5.88 -2.57 -4.79
C LEU A 199 -5.39 -4.01 -4.55
N PHE A 200 -4.48 -4.51 -5.40
CA PHE A 200 -3.98 -5.87 -5.29
C PHE A 200 -3.09 -6.06 -4.05
N PHE A 201 -2.03 -5.24 -3.91
CA PHE A 201 -1.02 -5.46 -2.88
C PHE A 201 -1.51 -5.03 -1.50
N ARG A 202 -2.14 -3.85 -1.37
CA ARG A 202 -2.55 -3.28 -0.07
C ARG A 202 -4.01 -3.57 0.26
N GLY A 203 -4.85 -3.74 -0.78
CA GLY A 203 -6.23 -4.16 -0.61
C GLY A 203 -6.34 -5.65 -0.28
N PHE A 204 -5.67 -6.54 -1.03
CA PHE A 204 -5.87 -8.00 -0.94
C PHE A 204 -4.71 -8.76 -0.32
N LEU A 205 -3.49 -8.61 -0.84
CA LEU A 205 -2.35 -9.44 -0.43
C LEU A 205 -1.92 -9.15 1.00
N TYR A 206 -1.65 -7.88 1.32
CA TYR A 206 -1.16 -7.48 2.64
C TYR A 206 -2.06 -7.95 3.79
N PRO A 207 -3.39 -7.68 3.81
CA PRO A 207 -4.21 -8.09 4.93
C PRO A 207 -4.31 -9.63 5.07
N SER A 208 -4.24 -10.36 3.96
CA SER A 208 -4.21 -11.83 4.00
C SER A 208 -2.92 -12.35 4.63
N LEU A 209 -1.76 -11.79 4.26
CA LEU A 209 -0.48 -12.13 4.86
C LEU A 209 -0.41 -11.72 6.33
N ALA A 210 -0.88 -10.51 6.67
CA ALA A 210 -0.86 -9.99 8.04
C ALA A 210 -1.61 -10.91 9.02
N ARG A 211 -2.73 -11.49 8.57
CA ARG A 211 -3.49 -12.47 9.35
C ARG A 211 -2.71 -13.78 9.56
N GLY A 212 -1.95 -14.23 8.55
CA GLY A 212 -1.27 -15.52 8.60
C GLY A 212 0.07 -15.50 9.31
N ILE A 213 0.88 -14.47 9.08
CA ILE A 213 2.29 -14.41 9.49
C ILE A 213 2.64 -13.17 10.32
N GLY A 214 1.61 -12.35 10.67
CA GLY A 214 1.82 -11.13 11.43
C GLY A 214 2.37 -9.98 10.60
N LEU A 215 2.42 -8.80 11.24
CA LEU A 215 2.70 -7.53 10.57
C LEU A 215 4.08 -7.45 9.91
N PRO A 216 5.21 -7.74 10.60
CA PRO A 216 6.54 -7.55 9.99
C PRO A 216 6.73 -8.44 8.76
N GLY A 217 6.32 -9.70 8.86
CA GLY A 217 6.40 -10.66 7.76
C GLY A 217 5.52 -10.24 6.58
N ALA A 218 4.31 -9.77 6.85
CA ALA A 218 3.38 -9.32 5.82
C ALA A 218 3.90 -8.07 5.08
N VAL A 219 4.44 -7.09 5.80
CA VAL A 219 5.03 -5.89 5.19
C VAL A 219 6.19 -6.26 4.30
N PHE A 220 7.11 -7.09 4.79
CA PHE A 220 8.27 -7.54 4.02
C PHE A 220 7.88 -8.32 2.77
N LEU A 221 7.03 -9.35 2.90
CA LEU A 221 6.63 -10.19 1.78
C LEU A 221 5.77 -9.45 0.75
N THR A 222 4.90 -8.54 1.18
CA THR A 222 4.14 -7.71 0.25
C THR A 222 5.05 -6.79 -0.55
N ALA A 223 6.04 -6.16 0.09
CA ALA A 223 7.03 -5.31 -0.57
C ALA A 223 7.93 -6.11 -1.51
N ALA A 224 8.35 -7.32 -1.11
CA ALA A 224 9.14 -8.22 -1.96
C ALA A 224 8.35 -8.67 -3.19
N ALA A 225 7.11 -9.10 -3.02
CA ALA A 225 6.23 -9.45 -4.13
C ALA A 225 6.01 -8.26 -5.08
N PHE A 226 5.77 -7.06 -4.54
CA PHE A 226 5.65 -5.83 -5.32
C PHE A 226 6.90 -5.55 -6.16
N ALA A 227 8.09 -5.64 -5.58
CA ALA A 227 9.34 -5.42 -6.30
C ALA A 227 9.58 -6.49 -7.38
N LEU A 228 9.28 -7.74 -7.10
CA LEU A 228 9.46 -8.85 -8.04
C LEU A 228 8.58 -8.75 -9.28
N THR A 229 7.36 -8.18 -9.18
CA THR A 229 6.51 -7.94 -10.36
C THR A 229 7.12 -6.96 -11.35
N HIS A 230 8.03 -6.09 -10.90
CA HIS A 230 8.78 -5.15 -11.74
C HIS A 230 10.12 -5.73 -12.23
N GLY A 231 10.50 -6.91 -11.75
CA GLY A 231 11.82 -7.48 -12.00
C GLY A 231 12.17 -7.62 -13.48
N SER A 232 11.24 -8.11 -14.31
CA SER A 232 11.47 -8.28 -15.75
C SER A 232 11.72 -6.96 -16.49
N GLN A 233 11.08 -5.88 -16.06
CA GLN A 233 11.28 -4.53 -16.63
C GLN A 233 12.64 -3.94 -16.27
N LEU A 234 13.25 -4.45 -15.20
CA LEU A 234 14.49 -3.97 -14.59
C LEU A 234 15.65 -4.97 -14.74
N LEU A 235 15.54 -5.98 -15.64
CA LEU A 235 16.51 -7.08 -15.82
C LEU A 235 16.84 -7.82 -14.51
N TYR A 236 15.95 -7.82 -13.53
CA TYR A 236 16.19 -8.31 -12.17
C TYR A 236 17.46 -7.71 -11.52
N SER A 237 17.90 -6.52 -11.99
CA SER A 237 19.03 -5.82 -11.42
C SER A 237 18.72 -5.41 -9.96
N TRP A 238 19.60 -5.79 -9.04
CA TRP A 238 19.33 -5.62 -7.61
C TRP A 238 19.18 -4.15 -7.18
N GLY A 239 19.89 -3.20 -7.81
CA GLY A 239 19.81 -1.78 -7.46
C GLY A 239 18.41 -1.21 -7.69
N PRO A 240 17.85 -1.22 -8.92
CA PRO A 240 16.50 -0.79 -9.19
C PRO A 240 15.43 -1.59 -8.43
N VAL A 241 15.61 -2.92 -8.30
CA VAL A 241 14.68 -3.79 -7.56
C VAL A 241 14.64 -3.41 -6.08
N LEU A 242 15.80 -3.08 -5.48
CA LEU A 242 15.88 -2.59 -4.10
C LEU A 242 15.09 -1.27 -3.93
N VAL A 243 15.22 -0.34 -4.87
CA VAL A 243 14.47 0.94 -4.83
C VAL A 243 12.96 0.67 -4.81
N ILE A 244 12.46 -0.19 -5.71
CA ILE A 244 11.03 -0.55 -5.74
C ILE A 244 10.61 -1.30 -4.48
N PHE A 245 11.48 -2.17 -3.95
CA PHE A 245 11.23 -2.83 -2.66
C PHE A 245 11.04 -1.81 -1.53
N LEU A 246 11.89 -0.78 -1.46
CA LEU A 246 11.77 0.28 -0.44
C LEU A 246 10.49 1.09 -0.61
N VAL A 247 10.08 1.41 -1.85
CA VAL A 247 8.75 1.98 -2.11
C VAL A 247 7.66 1.06 -1.57
N GLY A 248 7.74 -0.23 -1.91
CA GLY A 248 6.81 -1.25 -1.44
C GLY A 248 6.70 -1.32 0.07
N MET A 249 7.84 -1.22 0.78
CA MET A 249 7.90 -1.17 2.25
C MET A 249 7.16 0.04 2.82
N VAL A 250 7.43 1.24 2.30
CA VAL A 250 6.78 2.47 2.76
C VAL A 250 5.27 2.42 2.53
N LEU A 251 4.83 2.07 1.33
CA LEU A 251 3.40 1.99 0.99
C LEU A 251 2.68 0.98 1.86
N THR A 252 3.28 -0.21 2.08
CA THR A 252 2.66 -1.25 2.92
C THR A 252 2.67 -0.85 4.39
N MET A 253 3.72 -0.17 4.88
CA MET A 253 3.76 0.35 6.24
C MET A 253 2.70 1.45 6.46
N VAL A 254 2.51 2.35 5.49
CA VAL A 254 1.44 3.36 5.55
C VAL A 254 0.08 2.67 5.60
N ARG A 255 -0.18 1.67 4.75
CA ARG A 255 -1.41 0.88 4.80
C ARG A 255 -1.63 0.24 6.18
N ALA A 256 -0.58 -0.31 6.77
CA ALA A 256 -0.61 -0.92 8.09
C ALA A 256 -0.97 0.09 9.21
N LYS A 257 -0.36 1.28 9.17
CA LYS A 257 -0.56 2.31 10.19
C LYS A 257 -1.88 3.07 10.07
N THR A 258 -2.32 3.33 8.84
CA THR A 258 -3.50 4.16 8.58
C THR A 258 -4.77 3.36 8.34
N ASN A 259 -4.64 2.06 8.15
CA ASN A 259 -5.71 1.18 7.70
C ASN A 259 -6.43 1.73 6.43
N SER A 260 -5.66 2.34 5.51
CA SER A 260 -6.18 3.01 4.32
C SER A 260 -5.41 2.62 3.06
N VAL A 261 -6.11 2.08 2.07
CA VAL A 261 -5.57 1.86 0.71
C VAL A 261 -5.41 3.20 -0.01
N ALA A 262 -6.36 4.13 0.18
CA ALA A 262 -6.31 5.45 -0.47
C ALA A 262 -5.09 6.28 -0.02
N ALA A 263 -4.66 6.16 1.25
CA ALA A 263 -3.44 6.82 1.73
C ALA A 263 -2.19 6.31 0.99
N GLY A 264 -2.09 4.99 0.78
CA GLY A 264 -1.03 4.39 -0.05
C GLY A 264 -1.08 4.90 -1.48
N LEU A 265 -2.27 4.93 -2.10
CA LEU A 265 -2.45 5.43 -3.46
C LEU A 265 -1.98 6.88 -3.63
N LEU A 266 -2.29 7.78 -2.69
CA LEU A 266 -1.83 9.18 -2.76
C LEU A 266 -0.31 9.27 -2.77
N ILE A 267 0.39 8.51 -1.93
CA ILE A 267 1.85 8.46 -1.93
C ILE A 267 2.37 7.89 -3.25
N HIS A 268 1.78 6.82 -3.74
CA HIS A 268 2.22 6.13 -4.95
C HIS A 268 2.06 7.01 -6.20
N VAL A 269 0.90 7.65 -6.36
CA VAL A 269 0.62 8.61 -7.43
C VAL A 269 1.61 9.78 -7.38
N ALA A 270 1.86 10.34 -6.19
CA ALA A 270 2.81 11.44 -6.03
C ALA A 270 4.25 11.00 -6.31
N TYR A 271 4.65 9.80 -5.88
CA TYR A 271 5.96 9.21 -6.16
C TYR A 271 6.19 9.06 -7.67
N ASN A 272 5.30 8.38 -8.38
CA ASN A 272 5.42 8.16 -9.82
C ASN A 272 5.23 9.47 -10.62
N GLY A 273 4.33 10.35 -10.17
CA GLY A 273 4.13 11.66 -10.75
C GLY A 273 5.37 12.55 -10.66
N THR A 274 6.11 12.49 -9.55
CA THR A 274 7.37 13.21 -9.38
C THR A 274 8.42 12.69 -10.37
N ILE A 275 8.57 11.37 -10.53
CA ILE A 275 9.49 10.79 -11.52
C ILE A 275 9.12 11.23 -12.93
N SER A 276 7.83 11.13 -13.31
CA SER A 276 7.34 11.54 -14.61
C SER A 276 7.57 13.04 -14.87
N THR A 277 7.39 13.87 -13.83
CA THR A 277 7.64 15.32 -13.90
C THR A 277 9.14 15.62 -14.06
N MET A 278 10.00 14.94 -13.33
CA MET A 278 11.47 15.07 -13.48
C MET A 278 11.90 14.67 -14.90
N MET A 279 11.39 13.55 -15.41
CA MET A 279 11.65 13.11 -16.79
C MET A 279 11.16 14.13 -17.82
N PHE A 280 9.97 14.68 -17.63
CA PHE A 280 9.40 15.73 -18.51
C PHE A 280 10.33 16.94 -18.61
N PHE A 281 10.82 17.47 -17.50
CA PHE A 281 11.74 18.61 -17.51
C PHE A 281 13.13 18.23 -18.05
N ALA A 282 13.66 17.05 -17.70
CA ALA A 282 14.96 16.60 -18.18
C ALA A 282 15.01 16.43 -19.71
N THR A 283 13.87 16.10 -20.33
CA THR A 283 13.76 15.81 -21.77
C THR A 283 13.11 16.96 -22.57
N ASP A 284 12.95 18.12 -21.97
CA ASP A 284 12.30 19.29 -22.59
C ASP A 284 10.90 18.94 -23.12
N GLY A 285 10.03 18.46 -22.23
CA GLY A 285 8.66 18.09 -22.55
C GLY A 285 8.52 16.77 -23.33
N PHE A 286 9.37 15.79 -23.05
CA PHE A 286 9.50 14.52 -23.76
C PHE A 286 9.95 14.64 -25.23
N ARG A 287 10.50 15.78 -25.63
CA ARG A 287 10.97 16.01 -27.01
C ARG A 287 12.36 15.44 -27.25
N HIS A 288 13.17 15.33 -26.20
CA HIS A 288 14.57 14.92 -26.23
C HIS A 288 14.80 13.70 -25.32
N LEU A 289 14.15 12.58 -25.68
CA LEU A 289 14.23 11.32 -24.90
C LEU A 289 15.63 10.70 -24.92
N GLU A 290 16.47 11.04 -25.91
CA GLU A 290 17.88 10.65 -25.99
C GLU A 290 18.71 11.13 -24.81
N LYS A 291 18.27 12.18 -24.09
CA LYS A 291 18.94 12.70 -22.89
C LYS A 291 18.82 11.74 -21.68
N LEU A 292 17.88 10.80 -21.71
CA LEU A 292 17.74 9.82 -20.64
C LEU A 292 18.83 8.74 -20.66
N ASN A 293 19.55 8.59 -21.79
CA ASN A 293 20.58 7.58 -22.01
C ASN A 293 22.01 8.15 -21.92
N GLN A 294 22.16 9.40 -21.52
CA GLN A 294 23.44 10.08 -21.31
C GLN A 294 23.83 10.04 -19.84
#